data_f0e9da251b5df28763ecbb04bcf1191f
#
_entry.id   f0e9da251b5df28763ecbb04bcf1191f
#
_cell.length_a   1.000
_cell.length_b   1.000
_cell.length_c   1.000
_cell.angle_alpha   90.00
_cell.angle_beta   90.00
_cell.angle_gamma   90.00
#
_symmetry.space_group_name_H-M   'P 1'
#
loop_
_entity.id
_entity.type
_entity.pdbx_description
1 polymer ?
#
loop_
_entity_poly.entity_id
_entity_poly.type
_entity_poly.pdbx_seq_one_letter_code
_entity_poly.pdbx_strand_id
1 'polypeptide(L)'
;MAGPAFLTPILDLVFPPRCPLCGDALAQQGGLCAACWTKLAVPGEPACKTCQRPLPDSVLRSGEVQCAPCLASPPRHAGIAAATLYNDASRELVLAFKRGKRIALADLLSRLMVRRLPELDGEWLVVPVPLHRWRLWERGFNQSALLAERIARAVHQPLVVDALERRKRTPSLGGLGKRARAEALRGAISAHSRRAGRLNGAKVLLVDDVMTSGATTDACLAALRKAGVAEVRIACFARVLDEALDHAGREDAPLAA
;
A
#
# COMPACT_ATOMS: atom_id res chain seq x y z
N MET A 1 -19.60 0.27 -10.61
CA MET A 1 -20.95 0.71 -11.02
C MET A 1 -20.90 2.22 -10.95
N ALA A 2 -20.85 2.91 -12.10
CA ALA A 2 -21.10 4.33 -12.16
C ALA A 2 -22.58 4.51 -11.78
N GLY A 3 -22.87 5.25 -10.71
CA GLY A 3 -24.23 5.64 -10.37
C GLY A 3 -24.84 6.44 -11.54
N PRO A 4 -26.16 6.49 -11.66
CA PRO A 4 -26.80 7.23 -12.74
C PRO A 4 -26.34 8.69 -12.69
N ALA A 5 -25.84 9.18 -13.81
CA ALA A 5 -25.25 10.53 -13.96
C ALA A 5 -26.16 11.67 -13.47
N PHE A 6 -27.46 11.42 -13.36
CA PHE A 6 -28.46 12.37 -12.87
C PHE A 6 -28.45 12.64 -11.35
N LEU A 7 -27.82 11.75 -10.54
CA LEU A 7 -27.77 11.94 -9.09
C LEU A 7 -26.53 12.73 -8.63
N THR A 8 -25.52 12.85 -9.49
CA THR A 8 -24.27 13.53 -9.15
C THR A 8 -24.47 15.00 -8.77
N PRO A 9 -25.24 15.83 -9.52
CA PRO A 9 -25.45 17.23 -9.15
C PRO A 9 -26.18 17.42 -7.81
N ILE A 10 -27.15 16.54 -7.50
CA ILE A 10 -27.89 16.59 -6.24
C ILE A 10 -26.98 16.17 -5.08
N LEU A 11 -26.16 15.15 -5.26
CA LEU A 11 -25.16 14.71 -4.28
C LEU A 11 -24.12 15.81 -4.03
N ASP A 12 -23.65 16.48 -5.08
CA ASP A 12 -22.66 17.56 -4.97
C ASP A 12 -23.23 18.82 -4.33
N LEU A 13 -24.55 19.04 -4.42
CA LEU A 13 -25.23 20.13 -3.72
C LEU A 13 -25.31 19.86 -2.21
N VAL A 14 -25.61 18.62 -1.80
CA VAL A 14 -25.74 18.22 -0.38
C VAL A 14 -24.36 17.92 0.24
N PHE A 15 -23.46 17.32 -0.53
CA PHE A 15 -22.10 16.98 -0.13
C PHE A 15 -21.10 17.59 -1.12
N PRO A 16 -20.82 18.89 -1.03
CA PRO A 16 -19.94 19.55 -1.98
C PRO A 16 -18.54 18.88 -1.99
N PRO A 17 -17.96 18.72 -3.20
CA PRO A 17 -16.63 18.13 -3.33
C PRO A 17 -15.61 18.92 -2.54
N ARG A 18 -14.88 18.26 -1.63
CA ARG A 18 -13.87 18.89 -0.79
C ARG A 18 -12.57 18.11 -0.78
N CYS A 19 -11.46 18.83 -0.74
CA CYS A 19 -10.15 18.26 -0.59
C CYS A 19 -10.05 17.52 0.76
N PRO A 20 -9.68 16.23 0.78
CA PRO A 20 -9.62 15.45 2.02
C PRO A 20 -8.52 15.90 2.99
N LEU A 21 -7.54 16.71 2.55
CA LEU A 21 -6.44 17.23 3.37
C LEU A 21 -6.77 18.63 3.94
N CYS A 22 -7.17 19.58 3.11
CA CYS A 22 -7.38 20.97 3.57
C CYS A 22 -8.85 21.39 3.67
N GLY A 23 -9.79 20.59 3.15
CA GLY A 23 -11.22 20.95 3.13
C GLY A 23 -11.62 21.93 2.04
N ASP A 24 -10.71 22.46 1.22
CA ASP A 24 -11.02 23.38 0.12
C ASP A 24 -11.96 22.75 -0.90
N ALA A 25 -12.78 23.59 -1.54
CA ALA A 25 -13.71 23.17 -2.58
C ALA A 25 -12.95 22.58 -3.78
N LEU A 26 -13.51 21.55 -4.37
CA LEU A 26 -13.01 20.90 -5.58
C LEU A 26 -14.05 20.97 -6.69
N ALA A 27 -13.63 20.90 -7.93
CA ALA A 27 -14.53 20.80 -9.08
C ALA A 27 -15.25 19.43 -9.15
N GLN A 28 -14.66 18.37 -8.60
CA GLN A 28 -15.19 17.01 -8.65
C GLN A 28 -14.85 16.23 -7.38
N GLN A 29 -15.68 15.25 -7.05
CA GLN A 29 -15.47 14.34 -5.93
C GLN A 29 -14.18 13.50 -6.10
N GLY A 30 -13.55 13.18 -4.96
CA GLY A 30 -12.47 12.19 -4.90
C GLY A 30 -11.13 12.66 -5.48
N GLY A 31 -10.84 13.97 -5.42
CA GLY A 31 -9.56 14.56 -5.78
C GLY A 31 -8.80 15.17 -4.62
N LEU A 32 -7.65 15.78 -4.93
CA LEU A 32 -6.93 16.73 -4.08
C LEU A 32 -6.90 18.08 -4.80
N CYS A 33 -6.92 19.19 -4.05
CA CYS A 33 -6.64 20.49 -4.63
C CYS A 33 -5.15 20.57 -5.06
N ALA A 34 -4.82 21.51 -5.96
CA ALA A 34 -3.46 21.66 -6.49
C ALA A 34 -2.42 21.83 -5.37
N ALA A 35 -2.72 22.67 -4.37
CA ALA A 35 -1.82 22.92 -3.24
C ALA A 35 -1.59 21.67 -2.36
N CYS A 36 -2.57 20.77 -2.24
CA CYS A 36 -2.39 19.53 -1.50
C CYS A 36 -1.74 18.43 -2.35
N TRP A 37 -1.95 18.47 -3.66
CA TRP A 37 -1.28 17.58 -4.60
C TRP A 37 0.24 17.75 -4.56
N THR A 38 0.73 18.98 -4.56
CA THR A 38 2.17 19.27 -4.51
C THR A 38 2.85 18.88 -3.20
N LYS A 39 2.05 18.64 -2.14
CA LYS A 39 2.58 18.11 -0.85
C LYS A 39 2.86 16.61 -0.88
N LEU A 40 2.34 15.86 -1.85
CA LEU A 40 2.63 14.44 -1.96
C LEU A 40 4.03 14.24 -2.54
N ALA A 41 4.85 13.45 -1.85
CA ALA A 41 6.18 13.06 -2.32
C ALA A 41 6.06 11.87 -3.30
N VAL A 42 5.68 12.16 -4.55
CA VAL A 42 5.58 11.12 -5.59
C VAL A 42 6.99 10.68 -5.99
N PRO A 43 7.31 9.35 -5.98
CA PRO A 43 8.61 8.88 -6.44
C PRO A 43 8.86 9.30 -7.89
N GLY A 44 9.96 10.06 -8.12
CA GLY A 44 10.41 10.49 -9.45
C GLY A 44 11.49 9.55 -10.01
N GLU A 45 11.91 9.80 -11.24
CA GLU A 45 13.08 9.21 -11.87
C GLU A 45 14.31 10.13 -11.68
N PRO A 46 15.52 9.57 -11.52
CA PRO A 46 15.85 8.16 -11.51
C PRO A 46 15.48 7.47 -10.18
N ALA A 47 14.99 6.23 -10.26
CA ALA A 47 14.62 5.44 -9.11
C ALA A 47 15.13 3.98 -9.23
N CYS A 48 15.34 3.34 -8.10
CA CYS A 48 15.68 1.93 -8.07
C CYS A 48 14.55 1.08 -8.68
N LYS A 49 14.85 0.31 -9.71
CA LYS A 49 13.88 -0.55 -10.42
C LYS A 49 13.16 -1.55 -9.50
N THR A 50 13.83 -1.97 -8.43
CA THR A 50 13.28 -2.99 -7.52
C THR A 50 12.45 -2.38 -6.41
N CYS A 51 12.89 -1.26 -5.84
CA CYS A 51 12.29 -0.75 -4.62
C CYS A 51 11.78 0.70 -4.73
N GLN A 52 11.91 1.34 -5.90
CA GLN A 52 11.51 2.73 -6.17
C GLN A 52 12.15 3.77 -5.22
N ARG A 53 13.27 3.45 -4.56
CA ARG A 53 14.06 4.47 -3.84
C ARG A 53 14.58 5.49 -4.85
N PRO A 54 14.39 6.79 -4.64
CA PRO A 54 15.02 7.81 -5.47
C PRO A 54 16.54 7.63 -5.52
N LEU A 55 17.11 7.88 -6.66
CA LEU A 55 18.56 7.78 -6.90
C LEU A 55 19.09 9.15 -7.36
N PRO A 56 20.38 9.43 -7.16
CA PRO A 56 21.00 10.65 -7.66
C PRO A 56 20.98 10.71 -9.20
N ASP A 57 20.86 11.90 -9.78
CA ASP A 57 20.82 12.13 -11.23
C ASP A 57 22.07 11.61 -11.97
N SER A 58 23.22 11.51 -11.26
CA SER A 58 24.46 10.97 -11.80
C SER A 58 24.36 9.53 -12.28
N VAL A 59 23.31 8.81 -11.90
CA VAL A 59 23.08 7.38 -12.19
C VAL A 59 22.33 7.15 -13.51
N LEU A 60 21.80 8.21 -14.15
CA LEU A 60 20.99 8.13 -15.39
C LEU A 60 21.75 7.50 -16.59
N ARG A 61 23.06 7.41 -16.56
CA ARG A 61 23.87 6.88 -17.67
C ARG A 61 24.00 5.36 -17.72
N SER A 62 23.55 4.63 -16.73
CA SER A 62 23.85 3.20 -16.54
C SER A 62 22.67 2.24 -16.78
N GLY A 63 21.56 2.70 -17.36
CA GLY A 63 20.41 1.83 -17.65
C GLY A 63 19.60 1.47 -16.40
N GLU A 64 19.09 0.24 -16.31
CA GLU A 64 18.28 -0.23 -15.17
C GLU A 64 19.11 -0.29 -13.88
N VAL A 65 18.88 0.66 -12.99
CA VAL A 65 19.70 0.84 -11.78
C VAL A 65 19.02 0.26 -10.54
N GLN A 66 19.81 -0.39 -9.70
CA GLN A 66 19.40 -0.81 -8.36
C GLN A 66 20.16 -0.02 -7.30
N CYS A 67 19.48 0.32 -6.19
CA CYS A 67 20.11 0.97 -5.05
C CYS A 67 21.02 -0.03 -4.29
N ALA A 68 22.04 0.50 -3.58
CA ALA A 68 22.98 -0.32 -2.82
C ALA A 68 22.30 -1.33 -1.86
N PRO A 69 21.25 -1.00 -1.09
CA PRO A 69 20.54 -1.99 -0.28
C PRO A 69 19.95 -3.15 -1.08
N CYS A 70 19.39 -2.89 -2.28
CA CYS A 70 18.82 -3.95 -3.12
C CYS A 70 19.89 -4.83 -3.78
N LEU A 71 21.07 -4.26 -4.04
CA LEU A 71 22.23 -5.02 -4.54
C LEU A 71 22.83 -5.90 -3.44
N ALA A 72 23.01 -5.34 -2.24
CA ALA A 72 23.60 -6.06 -1.10
C ALA A 72 22.68 -7.17 -0.56
N SER A 73 21.37 -6.97 -0.62
CA SER A 73 20.37 -7.95 -0.18
C SER A 73 19.19 -7.96 -1.15
N PRO A 74 19.26 -8.76 -2.23
CA PRO A 74 18.20 -8.82 -3.22
C PRO A 74 16.85 -9.18 -2.58
N PRO A 75 15.83 -8.33 -2.78
CA PRO A 75 14.52 -8.57 -2.18
C PRO A 75 13.84 -9.79 -2.82
N ARG A 76 12.93 -10.38 -2.05
CA ARG A 76 12.19 -11.58 -2.47
C ARG A 76 10.95 -11.26 -3.32
N HIS A 77 10.81 -10.07 -3.85
CA HIS A 77 9.72 -9.63 -4.72
C HIS A 77 10.27 -9.10 -6.05
N ALA A 78 9.46 -9.10 -7.09
CA ALA A 78 9.83 -8.63 -8.43
C ALA A 78 9.74 -7.11 -8.59
N GLY A 79 9.27 -6.39 -7.58
CA GLY A 79 9.20 -4.94 -7.58
C GLY A 79 8.18 -4.39 -6.59
N ILE A 80 8.30 -3.09 -6.28
CA ILE A 80 7.35 -2.32 -5.48
C ILE A 80 6.83 -1.18 -6.35
N ALA A 81 5.51 -1.00 -6.39
CA ALA A 81 4.83 0.17 -6.94
C ALA A 81 4.22 0.98 -5.80
N ALA A 82 4.89 2.06 -5.40
CA ALA A 82 4.40 2.98 -4.38
C ALA A 82 3.81 4.23 -5.03
N ALA A 83 2.61 4.64 -4.63
CA ALA A 83 1.99 5.86 -5.13
C ALA A 83 2.71 7.10 -4.62
N THR A 84 3.19 7.08 -3.39
CA THR A 84 3.94 8.18 -2.77
C THR A 84 4.98 7.65 -1.78
N LEU A 85 6.01 8.44 -1.52
CA LEU A 85 6.85 8.27 -0.34
C LEU A 85 6.09 8.78 0.89
N TYR A 86 6.37 8.19 2.05
CA TYR A 86 5.69 8.54 3.28
C TYR A 86 6.14 9.91 3.78
N ASN A 87 5.21 10.83 3.93
CA ASN A 87 5.38 12.16 4.50
C ASN A 87 4.09 12.59 5.21
N ASP A 88 4.02 13.81 5.74
CA ASP A 88 2.87 14.28 6.52
C ASP A 88 1.57 14.23 5.71
N ALA A 89 1.56 14.66 4.44
CA ALA A 89 0.37 14.62 3.60
C ALA A 89 -0.13 13.20 3.34
N SER A 90 0.77 12.26 3.01
CA SER A 90 0.41 10.86 2.84
C SER A 90 -0.02 10.20 4.15
N ARG A 91 0.63 10.56 5.28
CA ARG A 91 0.26 10.11 6.63
C ARG A 91 -1.16 10.52 6.98
N GLU A 92 -1.53 11.78 6.73
CA GLU A 92 -2.87 12.30 6.99
C GLU A 92 -3.93 11.55 6.18
N LEU A 93 -3.73 11.32 4.88
CA LEU A 93 -4.62 10.53 4.03
C LEU A 93 -4.79 9.10 4.55
N VAL A 94 -3.69 8.45 4.92
CA VAL A 94 -3.71 7.08 5.48
C VAL A 94 -4.45 7.03 6.81
N LEU A 95 -4.25 8.01 7.70
CA LEU A 95 -4.94 8.06 8.97
C LEU A 95 -6.44 8.34 8.78
N ALA A 96 -6.81 9.26 7.90
CA ALA A 96 -8.20 9.54 7.55
C ALA A 96 -8.89 8.29 6.97
N PHE A 97 -8.20 7.52 6.13
CA PHE A 97 -8.68 6.27 5.59
C PHE A 97 -8.82 5.18 6.66
N LYS A 98 -7.84 5.05 7.57
CA LYS A 98 -7.84 4.00 8.62
C LYS A 98 -8.81 4.26 9.76
N ARG A 99 -8.87 5.50 10.25
CA ARG A 99 -9.59 5.87 11.48
C ARG A 99 -10.87 6.65 11.20
N GLY A 100 -10.86 7.49 10.18
CA GLY A 100 -11.97 8.37 9.82
C GLY A 100 -13.11 7.66 9.09
N LYS A 101 -13.05 6.34 8.88
CA LYS A 101 -14.04 5.55 8.10
C LYS A 101 -14.35 6.17 6.73
N ARG A 102 -13.43 7.00 6.19
CA ARG A 102 -13.60 7.66 4.88
C ARG A 102 -13.31 6.67 3.75
N ILE A 103 -14.20 5.68 3.60
CA ILE A 103 -14.10 4.62 2.58
C ILE A 103 -13.97 5.20 1.17
N ALA A 104 -14.58 6.36 0.91
CA ALA A 104 -14.47 7.07 -0.36
C ALA A 104 -13.01 7.41 -0.75
N LEU A 105 -12.09 7.51 0.22
CA LEU A 105 -10.66 7.67 -0.09
C LEU A 105 -10.05 6.47 -0.82
N ALA A 106 -10.65 5.29 -0.73
CA ALA A 106 -10.17 4.11 -1.47
C ALA A 106 -10.08 4.38 -2.97
N ASP A 107 -11.01 5.13 -3.55
CA ASP A 107 -11.03 5.44 -4.98
C ASP A 107 -9.89 6.40 -5.37
N LEU A 108 -9.60 7.41 -4.54
CA LEU A 108 -8.48 8.30 -4.75
C LEU A 108 -7.14 7.53 -4.63
N LEU A 109 -6.96 6.84 -3.50
CA LEU A 109 -5.70 6.16 -3.20
C LEU A 109 -5.40 5.06 -4.23
N SER A 110 -6.40 4.25 -4.61
CA SER A 110 -6.22 3.21 -5.62
C SER A 110 -5.90 3.78 -7.01
N ARG A 111 -6.52 4.89 -7.43
CA ARG A 111 -6.15 5.54 -8.72
C ARG A 111 -4.69 5.99 -8.73
N LEU A 112 -4.20 6.54 -7.61
CA LEU A 112 -2.80 6.92 -7.47
C LEU A 112 -1.86 5.72 -7.54
N MET A 113 -2.26 4.61 -6.91
CA MET A 113 -1.51 3.35 -6.96
C MET A 113 -1.46 2.75 -8.37
N VAL A 114 -2.60 2.70 -9.06
CA VAL A 114 -2.69 2.14 -10.43
C VAL A 114 -1.78 2.88 -11.41
N ARG A 115 -1.67 4.20 -11.30
CA ARG A 115 -0.76 5.01 -12.15
C ARG A 115 0.72 4.67 -11.99
N ARG A 116 1.08 3.99 -10.90
CA ARG A 116 2.46 3.57 -10.60
C ARG A 116 2.74 2.11 -10.91
N LEU A 117 1.70 1.34 -11.21
CA LEU A 117 1.87 -0.06 -11.58
C LEU A 117 2.55 -0.15 -12.95
N PRO A 118 3.54 -1.03 -13.10
CA PRO A 118 4.00 -1.41 -14.41
C PRO A 118 2.91 -2.17 -15.16
N GLU A 119 3.05 -2.31 -16.45
CA GLU A 119 2.20 -3.20 -17.24
C GLU A 119 2.27 -4.62 -16.65
N LEU A 120 1.09 -5.22 -16.49
CA LEU A 120 0.94 -6.56 -15.94
C LEU A 120 0.72 -7.53 -17.12
N ASP A 121 1.74 -8.29 -17.47
CA ASP A 121 1.71 -9.30 -18.51
C ASP A 121 1.02 -10.59 -18.05
N GLY A 122 -0.03 -10.99 -18.72
CA GLY A 122 -0.81 -12.19 -18.38
C GLY A 122 -1.68 -12.03 -17.15
N GLU A 123 -2.06 -13.15 -16.52
CA GLU A 123 -2.92 -13.14 -15.32
C GLU A 123 -2.12 -12.93 -14.04
N TRP A 124 -2.54 -11.95 -13.26
CA TRP A 124 -2.05 -11.63 -11.94
C TRP A 124 -3.17 -11.74 -10.91
N LEU A 125 -2.98 -12.48 -9.86
CA LEU A 125 -3.92 -12.51 -8.73
C LEU A 125 -3.70 -11.29 -7.84
N VAL A 126 -4.70 -10.43 -7.72
CA VAL A 126 -4.64 -9.30 -6.78
C VAL A 126 -4.99 -9.79 -5.39
N VAL A 127 -4.05 -9.67 -4.46
CA VAL A 127 -4.14 -10.22 -3.11
C VAL A 127 -3.91 -9.11 -2.08
N PRO A 128 -4.86 -8.82 -1.18
CA PRO A 128 -4.63 -7.86 -0.11
C PRO A 128 -3.78 -8.44 1.02
N VAL A 129 -3.00 -7.58 1.66
CA VAL A 129 -2.38 -7.89 2.95
C VAL A 129 -3.47 -8.18 3.99
N PRO A 130 -3.40 -9.33 4.71
CA PRO A 130 -4.45 -9.74 5.62
C PRO A 130 -4.45 -8.94 6.92
N LEU A 131 -5.62 -8.51 7.35
CA LEU A 131 -5.83 -7.92 8.66
C LEU A 131 -6.26 -9.00 9.65
N HIS A 132 -5.80 -8.92 10.90
CA HIS A 132 -6.26 -9.84 11.95
C HIS A 132 -7.73 -9.59 12.27
N ARG A 133 -8.51 -10.67 12.53
CA ARG A 133 -9.97 -10.63 12.80
C ARG A 133 -10.37 -9.56 13.82
N TRP A 134 -9.63 -9.41 14.92
CA TRP A 134 -9.87 -8.40 15.93
C TRP A 134 -9.80 -6.98 15.37
N ARG A 135 -8.78 -6.67 14.57
CA ARG A 135 -8.65 -5.35 13.92
C ARG A 135 -9.71 -5.14 12.85
N LEU A 136 -10.14 -6.20 12.18
CA LEU A 136 -11.23 -6.14 11.22
C LEU A 136 -12.55 -5.78 11.93
N TRP A 137 -12.80 -6.39 13.09
CA TRP A 137 -13.96 -6.07 13.92
C TRP A 137 -13.90 -4.63 14.45
N GLU A 138 -12.75 -4.18 14.97
CA GLU A 138 -12.53 -2.83 15.47
C GLU A 138 -12.70 -1.75 14.39
N ARG A 139 -12.15 -1.98 13.19
CA ARG A 139 -12.15 -1.02 12.08
C ARG A 139 -13.37 -1.11 11.18
N GLY A 140 -14.05 -2.24 11.17
CA GLY A 140 -15.18 -2.54 10.30
C GLY A 140 -14.81 -3.00 8.88
N PHE A 141 -13.56 -2.79 8.44
CA PHE A 141 -13.09 -3.16 7.11
C PHE A 141 -11.57 -3.36 7.07
N ASN A 142 -11.09 -4.06 6.01
CA ASN A 142 -9.68 -4.17 5.69
C ASN A 142 -9.32 -3.16 4.60
N GLN A 143 -8.46 -2.20 4.92
CA GLN A 143 -8.01 -1.13 4.04
C GLN A 143 -7.37 -1.69 2.76
N SER A 144 -6.44 -2.65 2.94
CA SER A 144 -5.74 -3.28 1.81
C SER A 144 -6.71 -4.04 0.90
N ALA A 145 -7.81 -4.63 1.46
CA ALA A 145 -8.83 -5.31 0.66
C ALA A 145 -9.67 -4.31 -0.18
N LEU A 146 -10.03 -3.15 0.39
CA LEU A 146 -10.73 -2.11 -0.37
C LEU A 146 -9.87 -1.57 -1.52
N LEU A 147 -8.58 -1.33 -1.27
CA LEU A 147 -7.65 -0.89 -2.31
C LEU A 147 -7.48 -1.98 -3.39
N ALA A 148 -7.29 -3.24 -2.97
CA ALA A 148 -7.15 -4.37 -3.87
C ALA A 148 -8.37 -4.56 -4.78
N GLU A 149 -9.57 -4.37 -4.26
CA GLU A 149 -10.81 -4.45 -5.05
C GLU A 149 -10.86 -3.39 -6.16
N ARG A 150 -10.51 -2.13 -5.85
CA ARG A 150 -10.48 -1.05 -6.84
C ARG A 150 -9.37 -1.28 -7.88
N ILE A 151 -8.20 -1.68 -7.42
CA ILE A 151 -7.06 -1.98 -8.30
C ILE A 151 -7.41 -3.13 -9.24
N ALA A 152 -7.92 -4.25 -8.71
CA ALA A 152 -8.30 -5.42 -9.50
C ALA A 152 -9.27 -5.07 -10.63
N ARG A 153 -10.28 -4.23 -10.34
CA ARG A 153 -11.21 -3.73 -11.35
C ARG A 153 -10.52 -2.84 -12.39
N ALA A 154 -9.65 -1.94 -11.95
CA ALA A 154 -8.99 -0.97 -12.83
C ALA A 154 -7.99 -1.62 -13.78
N VAL A 155 -7.31 -2.69 -13.35
CA VAL A 155 -6.32 -3.42 -14.16
C VAL A 155 -6.89 -4.72 -14.77
N HIS A 156 -8.20 -4.96 -14.64
CA HIS A 156 -8.91 -6.14 -15.15
C HIS A 156 -8.29 -7.48 -14.71
N GLN A 157 -7.86 -7.56 -13.45
CA GLN A 157 -7.23 -8.75 -12.89
C GLN A 157 -8.10 -9.39 -11.78
N PRO A 158 -8.05 -10.71 -11.60
CA PRO A 158 -8.84 -11.39 -10.58
C PRO A 158 -8.40 -11.02 -9.15
N LEU A 159 -9.39 -10.75 -8.28
CA LEU A 159 -9.20 -10.52 -6.86
C LEU A 159 -9.32 -11.84 -6.06
N VAL A 160 -8.38 -12.09 -5.15
CA VAL A 160 -8.44 -13.18 -4.19
C VAL A 160 -8.28 -12.64 -2.76
N VAL A 161 -9.39 -12.15 -2.21
CA VAL A 161 -9.40 -11.39 -0.95
C VAL A 161 -8.96 -12.22 0.26
N ASP A 162 -9.18 -13.53 0.22
CA ASP A 162 -8.87 -14.50 1.27
C ASP A 162 -7.68 -15.42 0.94
N ALA A 163 -6.81 -15.01 0.03
CA ALA A 163 -5.60 -15.77 -0.32
C ALA A 163 -4.65 -15.95 0.88
N LEU A 164 -4.58 -14.93 1.71
CA LEU A 164 -3.77 -14.88 2.93
C LEU A 164 -4.66 -14.70 4.16
N GLU A 165 -4.27 -15.31 5.25
CA GLU A 165 -4.92 -15.17 6.56
C GLU A 165 -3.89 -14.80 7.64
N ARG A 166 -4.26 -13.90 8.54
CA ARG A 166 -3.46 -13.55 9.71
C ARG A 166 -4.00 -14.28 10.93
N ARG A 167 -3.33 -15.37 11.31
CA ARG A 167 -3.77 -16.25 12.39
C ARG A 167 -3.43 -15.75 13.79
N LYS A 168 -2.26 -15.11 13.95
CA LYS A 168 -1.81 -14.64 15.26
C LYS A 168 -2.21 -13.18 15.48
N ARG A 169 -2.78 -12.90 16.66
CA ARG A 169 -2.92 -11.54 17.16
C ARG A 169 -1.52 -11.03 17.48
N THR A 170 -1.05 -10.03 16.76
CA THR A 170 0.21 -9.35 17.07
C THR A 170 -0.10 -8.01 17.72
N PRO A 171 0.70 -7.57 18.69
CA PRO A 171 0.55 -6.22 19.26
C PRO A 171 0.65 -5.15 18.18
N SER A 172 0.37 -3.90 18.54
CA SER A 172 0.64 -2.79 17.63
C SER A 172 2.13 -2.81 17.27
N LEU A 173 2.43 -2.79 15.97
CA LEU A 173 3.81 -2.78 15.49
C LEU A 173 4.42 -1.36 15.53
N GLY A 174 3.63 -0.34 15.90
CA GLY A 174 4.12 1.01 16.15
C GLY A 174 5.17 1.02 17.28
N GLY A 175 6.21 1.82 17.13
CA GLY A 175 7.29 1.89 18.15
C GLY A 175 8.28 0.73 18.16
N LEU A 176 8.01 -0.39 17.47
CA LEU A 176 8.94 -1.51 17.41
C LEU A 176 9.98 -1.32 16.29
N GLY A 177 11.24 -1.64 16.57
CA GLY A 177 12.31 -1.70 15.58
C GLY A 177 12.08 -2.82 14.54
N LYS A 178 12.80 -2.78 13.41
CA LYS A 178 12.67 -3.71 12.27
C LYS A 178 12.75 -5.19 12.70
N ARG A 179 13.73 -5.55 13.55
CA ARG A 179 13.94 -6.93 14.03
C ARG A 179 12.78 -7.42 14.90
N ALA A 180 12.33 -6.60 15.86
CA ALA A 180 11.20 -6.94 16.72
C ALA A 180 9.87 -7.09 15.93
N ARG A 181 9.65 -6.25 14.91
CA ARG A 181 8.51 -6.40 14.00
C ARG A 181 8.55 -7.72 13.23
N ALA A 182 9.72 -8.10 12.69
CA ALA A 182 9.90 -9.35 11.97
C ALA A 182 9.65 -10.57 12.87
N GLU A 183 10.12 -10.52 14.10
CA GLU A 183 9.91 -11.59 15.08
C GLU A 183 8.44 -11.72 15.50
N ALA A 184 7.77 -10.62 15.80
CA ALA A 184 6.34 -10.60 16.13
C ALA A 184 5.46 -11.17 14.99
N LEU A 185 5.90 -11.06 13.74
CA LEU A 185 5.18 -11.54 12.56
C LEU A 185 5.57 -12.94 12.12
N ARG A 186 6.57 -13.57 12.75
CA ARG A 186 7.01 -14.92 12.37
C ARG A 186 5.88 -15.93 12.54
N GLY A 187 5.46 -16.55 11.40
CA GLY A 187 4.35 -17.49 11.36
C GLY A 187 2.97 -16.89 11.72
N ALA A 188 2.85 -15.55 11.66
CA ALA A 188 1.57 -14.89 11.90
C ALA A 188 0.66 -14.87 10.67
N ILE A 189 1.24 -15.00 9.48
CA ILE A 189 0.53 -14.99 8.20
C ILE A 189 0.74 -16.34 7.51
N SER A 190 -0.31 -16.90 6.94
CA SER A 190 -0.28 -18.12 6.13
C SER A 190 -1.18 -17.99 4.91
N ALA A 191 -0.88 -18.74 3.85
CA ALA A 191 -1.80 -18.90 2.74
C ALA A 191 -3.01 -19.72 3.21
N HIS A 192 -4.20 -19.34 2.72
CA HIS A 192 -5.43 -20.04 3.04
C HIS A 192 -5.47 -21.38 2.30
N SER A 193 -5.67 -22.49 2.99
CA SER A 193 -5.58 -23.85 2.43
C SER A 193 -6.50 -24.08 1.23
N ARG A 194 -7.71 -23.53 1.25
CA ARG A 194 -8.67 -23.60 0.11
C ARG A 194 -8.21 -22.85 -1.14
N ARG A 195 -7.20 -22.00 -1.04
CA ARG A 195 -6.65 -21.19 -2.15
C ARG A 195 -5.31 -21.71 -2.65
N ALA A 196 -4.74 -22.73 -2.00
CA ALA A 196 -3.41 -23.25 -2.32
C ALA A 196 -3.27 -23.64 -3.79
N GLY A 197 -4.24 -24.36 -4.37
CA GLY A 197 -4.22 -24.73 -5.79
C GLY A 197 -4.23 -23.53 -6.75
N ARG A 198 -4.93 -22.45 -6.39
CA ARG A 198 -4.98 -21.23 -7.20
C ARG A 198 -3.70 -20.38 -7.08
N LEU A 199 -2.98 -20.48 -5.98
CA LEU A 199 -1.74 -19.76 -5.72
C LEU A 199 -0.52 -20.43 -6.34
N ASN A 200 -0.55 -21.76 -6.52
CA ASN A 200 0.56 -22.51 -7.06
C ASN A 200 0.86 -22.10 -8.53
N GLY A 201 2.08 -21.66 -8.80
CA GLY A 201 2.52 -21.16 -10.11
C GLY A 201 2.00 -19.77 -10.47
N ALA A 202 1.13 -19.15 -9.66
CA ALA A 202 0.53 -17.86 -9.99
C ALA A 202 1.50 -16.68 -9.83
N LYS A 203 1.23 -15.59 -10.58
CA LYS A 203 1.79 -14.26 -10.33
C LYS A 203 0.85 -13.49 -9.37
N VAL A 204 1.38 -12.84 -8.36
CA VAL A 204 0.59 -12.15 -7.32
C VAL A 204 0.95 -10.67 -7.25
N LEU A 205 -0.06 -9.80 -7.32
CA LEU A 205 0.04 -8.39 -6.94
C LEU A 205 -0.44 -8.25 -5.48
N LEU A 206 0.50 -8.15 -4.56
CA LEU A 206 0.23 -7.96 -3.14
C LEU A 206 -0.06 -6.49 -2.85
N VAL A 207 -1.23 -6.18 -2.31
CA VAL A 207 -1.71 -4.81 -2.07
C VAL A 207 -1.70 -4.48 -0.59
N ASP A 208 -1.06 -3.35 -0.23
CA ASP A 208 -1.08 -2.79 1.12
C ASP A 208 -1.37 -1.28 1.08
N ASP A 209 -1.73 -0.69 2.23
CA ASP A 209 -1.89 0.76 2.33
C ASP A 209 -0.54 1.46 2.59
N VAL A 210 0.26 0.97 3.54
CA VAL A 210 1.57 1.55 3.88
C VAL A 210 2.61 0.46 4.08
N MET A 211 3.65 0.53 3.28
CA MET A 211 4.85 -0.29 3.46
C MET A 211 5.87 0.48 4.31
N THR A 212 6.04 0.07 5.56
CA THR A 212 7.04 0.63 6.48
C THR A 212 8.35 -0.17 6.39
N SER A 213 8.77 -0.84 7.46
CA SER A 213 9.97 -1.71 7.46
C SER A 213 9.90 -2.95 6.57
N GLY A 214 8.75 -3.19 5.92
CA GLY A 214 8.52 -4.38 5.09
C GLY A 214 8.20 -5.67 5.85
N ALA A 215 8.25 -5.69 7.19
CA ALA A 215 8.08 -6.92 7.96
C ALA A 215 6.75 -7.65 7.70
N THR A 216 5.64 -6.92 7.53
CA THR A 216 4.34 -7.53 7.16
C THR A 216 4.38 -8.09 5.74
N THR A 217 4.95 -7.34 4.82
CA THR A 217 5.14 -7.74 3.43
C THR A 217 6.02 -8.99 3.34
N ASP A 218 7.14 -9.03 4.09
CA ASP A 218 8.04 -10.19 4.14
C ASP A 218 7.33 -11.45 4.66
N ALA A 219 6.47 -11.30 5.68
CA ALA A 219 5.66 -12.40 6.18
C ALA A 219 4.64 -12.91 5.14
N CYS A 220 4.02 -11.99 4.36
CA CYS A 220 3.14 -12.33 3.24
C CYS A 220 3.93 -13.04 2.12
N LEU A 221 5.10 -12.52 1.75
CA LEU A 221 5.98 -13.12 0.74
C LEU A 221 6.40 -14.53 1.12
N ALA A 222 6.76 -14.76 2.39
CA ALA A 222 7.11 -16.09 2.89
C ALA A 222 5.92 -17.07 2.79
N ALA A 223 4.69 -16.61 3.12
CA ALA A 223 3.48 -17.42 3.02
C ALA A 223 3.12 -17.75 1.56
N LEU A 224 3.20 -16.76 0.65
CA LEU A 224 2.92 -16.93 -0.78
C LEU A 224 3.92 -17.88 -1.44
N ARG A 225 5.22 -17.73 -1.14
CA ARG A 225 6.26 -18.64 -1.65
C ARG A 225 6.06 -20.07 -1.16
N LYS A 226 5.70 -20.25 0.12
CA LYS A 226 5.38 -21.58 0.65
C LYS A 226 4.16 -22.22 -0.06
N ALA A 227 3.25 -21.39 -0.60
CA ALA A 227 2.11 -21.84 -1.40
C ALA A 227 2.45 -22.05 -2.90
N GLY A 228 3.71 -21.90 -3.30
CA GLY A 228 4.18 -22.14 -4.68
C GLY A 228 3.97 -20.97 -5.65
N VAL A 229 3.73 -19.74 -5.15
CA VAL A 229 3.61 -18.54 -6.00
C VAL A 229 4.91 -18.29 -6.77
N ALA A 230 4.81 -18.12 -8.09
CA ALA A 230 5.96 -17.93 -8.97
C ALA A 230 6.57 -16.53 -8.85
N GLU A 231 5.73 -15.50 -8.85
CA GLU A 231 6.18 -14.10 -8.81
C GLU A 231 5.28 -13.27 -7.89
N VAL A 232 5.88 -12.34 -7.14
CA VAL A 232 5.13 -11.39 -6.32
C VAL A 232 5.61 -9.97 -6.60
N ARG A 233 4.69 -9.08 -6.99
CA ARG A 233 4.88 -7.62 -6.99
C ARG A 233 4.08 -7.01 -5.85
N ILE A 234 4.52 -5.86 -5.37
CA ILE A 234 3.89 -5.15 -4.26
C ILE A 234 3.35 -3.83 -4.77
N ALA A 235 2.09 -3.53 -4.44
CA ALA A 235 1.50 -2.22 -4.62
C ALA A 235 1.17 -1.62 -3.25
N CYS A 236 1.63 -0.40 -2.96
CA CYS A 236 1.25 0.31 -1.74
C CYS A 236 0.96 1.78 -2.03
N PHE A 237 0.08 2.38 -1.22
CA PHE A 237 -0.17 3.81 -1.35
C PHE A 237 1.04 4.61 -0.87
N ALA A 238 1.56 4.34 0.32
CA ALA A 238 2.72 5.06 0.83
C ALA A 238 3.85 4.11 1.23
N ARG A 239 5.08 4.51 0.91
CA ARG A 239 6.27 3.78 1.29
C ARG A 239 7.16 4.61 2.19
N VAL A 240 7.54 4.06 3.34
CA VAL A 240 8.54 4.64 4.22
C VAL A 240 9.92 4.20 3.76
N LEU A 241 10.83 5.14 3.54
CA LEU A 241 12.26 4.87 3.35
C LEU A 241 12.96 4.84 4.72
N ASP A 242 14.06 4.11 4.82
CA ASP A 242 14.75 3.87 6.11
C ASP A 242 15.13 5.18 6.83
N GLU A 243 15.49 6.24 6.11
CA GLU A 243 15.80 7.57 6.64
C GLU A 243 14.61 8.22 7.38
N ALA A 244 13.37 7.98 6.94
CA ALA A 244 12.17 8.49 7.59
C ALA A 244 11.81 7.68 8.87
N LEU A 245 12.29 6.44 9.02
CA LEU A 245 12.08 5.65 10.24
C LEU A 245 12.88 6.18 11.42
N ASP A 246 14.07 6.75 11.17
CA ASP A 246 14.93 7.33 12.20
C ASP A 246 14.36 8.66 12.75
N HIS A 247 13.62 9.41 11.93
CA HIS A 247 12.95 10.64 12.35
C HIS A 247 11.62 10.36 13.09
N ALA A 248 10.82 9.42 12.63
CA ALA A 248 9.55 9.06 13.29
C ALA A 248 9.74 8.47 14.70
N GLY A 249 10.88 7.87 14.97
CA GLY A 249 11.22 7.34 16.31
C GLY A 249 11.62 8.41 17.34
N ARG A 250 11.87 9.65 16.89
CA ARG A 250 12.27 10.77 17.79
C ARG A 250 11.10 11.65 18.20
N GLU A 251 10.00 11.66 17.44
CA GLU A 251 8.83 12.51 17.76
C GLU A 251 7.81 11.84 18.70
N ASP A 252 7.89 10.52 18.92
CA ASP A 252 7.01 9.78 19.85
C ASP A 252 7.61 9.61 21.27
N ALA A 253 8.70 10.30 21.61
CA ALA A 253 9.18 10.37 22.98
C ALA A 253 8.24 11.31 23.77
N PRO A 254 7.57 10.85 24.86
CA PRO A 254 6.80 11.74 25.70
C PRO A 254 7.74 12.77 26.30
N LEU A 255 7.41 14.04 26.16
CA LEU A 255 8.00 15.12 26.95
C LEU A 255 7.75 14.77 28.41
N ALA A 256 8.78 14.28 29.08
CA ALA A 256 8.80 14.18 30.52
C ALA A 256 8.85 15.62 31.08
N ALA A 257 7.80 16.00 31.77
CA ALA A 257 7.77 17.11 32.73
C ALA A 257 7.07 16.64 34.00
#